data_47e817b002fbfc7d0414761509b85647
#
_entry.id   47e817b002fbfc7d0414761509b85647
#
_cell.length_a   1.000
_cell.length_b   1.000
_cell.length_c   1.000
_cell.angle_alpha   90.00
_cell.angle_beta   90.00
_cell.angle_gamma   90.00
#
_symmetry.space_group_name_H-M   'P 1'
#
loop_
_entity.id
_entity.type
_entity.pdbx_description
1 polymer ?
#
loop_
_entity_poly.entity_id
_entity_poly.type
_entity_poly.pdbx_seq_one_letter_code
_entity_poly.pdbx_strand_id
1 'polypeptide(L)'
;THYVDARTALKNSDIYSIVYQLSADLADGKLKATAPRAQGILNNPTKTSNAHAFWQSMYAQLLLGGECFAYRWRNDNGLDLYWEYLRPSQVQPFLLEDGSGLIYNVDFDEPEIGPMQAVPQGNMIHIRLMSRNGGKTGISPLSALSDELQIKDQSNKLTLSALARSIMAPGVLKIQHG
;
A
#
# COMPACT_ATOMS: atom_id res chain seq x y z
N THR A 1 -11.47 5.36 -15.13
CA THR A 1 -10.65 4.50 -14.26
C THR A 1 -10.61 3.12 -14.89
N HIS A 2 -9.46 2.75 -15.42
CA HIS A 2 -9.29 1.42 -16.00
C HIS A 2 -9.17 0.40 -14.87
N TYR A 3 -10.04 -0.58 -14.88
CA TYR A 3 -10.08 -1.67 -13.92
C TYR A 3 -9.37 -2.88 -14.53
N VAL A 4 -8.53 -3.51 -13.74
CA VAL A 4 -7.86 -4.75 -14.11
C VAL A 4 -8.39 -5.84 -13.19
N ASP A 5 -8.92 -6.92 -13.79
CA ASP A 5 -9.29 -8.09 -13.01
C ASP A 5 -8.03 -8.71 -12.39
N ALA A 6 -8.04 -8.83 -11.06
CA ALA A 6 -6.92 -9.40 -10.31
C ALA A 6 -6.56 -10.82 -10.80
N ARG A 7 -7.56 -11.62 -11.19
CA ARG A 7 -7.32 -12.96 -11.73
C ARG A 7 -6.62 -12.91 -13.09
N THR A 8 -7.00 -11.96 -13.94
CA THR A 8 -6.40 -11.77 -15.26
C THR A 8 -4.99 -11.23 -15.13
N ALA A 9 -4.76 -10.31 -14.23
CA ALA A 9 -3.42 -9.76 -13.98
C ALA A 9 -2.48 -10.78 -13.31
N LEU A 10 -2.99 -11.63 -12.41
CA LEU A 10 -2.22 -12.74 -11.84
C LEU A 10 -1.89 -13.83 -12.91
N LYS A 11 -2.70 -13.93 -13.95
CA LYS A 11 -2.39 -14.77 -15.11
C LYS A 11 -1.37 -14.13 -16.04
N ASN A 12 -1.20 -12.82 -15.98
CA ASN A 12 -0.13 -12.12 -16.70
C ASN A 12 1.16 -12.22 -15.89
N SER A 13 1.89 -13.29 -16.13
CA SER A 13 3.17 -13.58 -15.48
C SER A 13 4.20 -12.46 -15.66
N ASP A 14 4.11 -11.70 -16.74
CA ASP A 14 5.06 -10.62 -17.05
C ASP A 14 4.84 -9.44 -16.11
N ILE A 15 3.59 -8.99 -15.93
CA ILE A 15 3.29 -7.92 -14.97
C ILE A 15 3.68 -8.33 -13.55
N TYR A 16 3.28 -9.53 -13.13
CA TYR A 16 3.62 -10.04 -11.82
C TYR A 16 5.14 -10.07 -11.62
N SER A 17 5.88 -10.63 -12.57
CA SER A 17 7.33 -10.74 -12.49
C SER A 17 8.02 -9.39 -12.42
N ILE A 18 7.58 -8.42 -13.24
CA ILE A 18 8.14 -7.07 -13.25
C ILE A 18 7.87 -6.37 -11.90
N VAL A 19 6.64 -6.39 -11.42
CA VAL A 19 6.30 -5.73 -10.15
C VAL A 19 7.00 -6.40 -8.98
N TYR A 20 7.05 -7.73 -8.96
CA TYR A 20 7.76 -8.48 -7.92
C TYR A 20 9.25 -8.11 -7.90
N GLN A 21 9.93 -8.15 -9.05
CA GLN A 21 11.35 -7.88 -9.13
C GLN A 21 11.67 -6.42 -8.76
N LEU A 22 10.96 -5.45 -9.33
CA LEU A 22 11.17 -4.04 -9.03
C LEU A 22 10.90 -3.71 -7.57
N SER A 23 9.84 -4.25 -6.99
CA SER A 23 9.53 -4.00 -5.58
C SER A 23 10.55 -4.64 -4.64
N ALA A 24 11.06 -5.83 -4.97
CA ALA A 24 12.13 -6.47 -4.22
C ALA A 24 13.44 -5.67 -4.30
N ASP A 25 13.83 -5.24 -5.48
CA ASP A 25 15.04 -4.43 -5.70
C ASP A 25 14.96 -3.09 -4.93
N LEU A 26 13.80 -2.44 -4.95
CA LEU A 26 13.58 -1.23 -4.17
C LEU A 26 13.64 -1.50 -2.66
N ALA A 27 13.11 -2.63 -2.21
CA ALA A 27 13.13 -3.01 -0.79
C ALA A 27 14.53 -3.37 -0.27
N ASP A 28 15.45 -3.77 -1.15
CA ASP A 28 16.87 -3.96 -0.82
C ASP A 28 17.61 -2.64 -0.58
N GLY A 29 17.06 -1.53 -1.08
CA GLY A 29 17.57 -0.19 -0.86
C GLY A 29 17.47 0.21 0.61
N LYS A 30 18.56 0.73 1.17
CA LYS A 30 18.60 1.17 2.56
C LYS A 30 18.03 2.57 2.70
N LEU A 31 16.91 2.67 3.40
CA LEU A 31 16.38 3.95 3.84
C LEU A 31 17.23 4.49 5.01
N LYS A 32 17.55 5.78 4.95
CA LYS A 32 18.37 6.44 5.97
C LYS A 32 17.59 7.57 6.62
N ALA A 33 17.66 7.62 7.94
CA ALA A 33 17.17 8.74 8.74
C ALA A 33 18.32 9.29 9.60
N THR A 34 18.28 10.59 9.87
CA THR A 34 19.29 11.25 10.70
C THR A 34 19.10 10.95 12.18
N ALA A 35 17.85 10.80 12.62
CA ALA A 35 17.54 10.48 14.00
C ALA A 35 17.63 8.95 14.24
N PRO A 36 18.38 8.49 15.27
CA PRO A 36 18.54 7.05 15.55
C PRO A 36 17.22 6.32 15.75
N ARG A 37 16.24 6.97 16.38
CA ARG A 37 14.92 6.39 16.61
C ARG A 37 14.14 6.21 15.29
N ALA A 38 14.19 7.20 14.41
CA ALA A 38 13.59 7.10 13.09
C ALA A 38 14.26 6.00 12.26
N GLN A 39 15.58 5.86 12.37
CA GLN A 39 16.30 4.76 11.74
C GLN A 39 15.86 3.39 12.28
N GLY A 40 15.60 3.30 13.56
CA GLY A 40 15.11 2.07 14.20
C GLY A 40 13.77 1.61 13.64
N ILE A 41 12.81 2.53 13.46
CA ILE A 41 11.50 2.19 12.87
C ILE A 41 11.61 1.86 11.39
N LEU A 42 12.50 2.50 10.63
CA LEU A 42 12.74 2.16 9.24
C LEU A 42 13.30 0.75 9.07
N ASN A 43 14.17 0.31 9.99
CA ASN A 43 14.77 -1.00 9.96
C ASN A 43 13.81 -2.11 10.44
N ASN A 44 12.86 -1.78 11.31
CA ASN A 44 11.89 -2.72 11.87
C ASN A 44 10.50 -2.06 11.94
N PRO A 45 9.86 -1.84 10.78
CA PRO A 45 8.62 -1.05 10.74
C PRO A 45 7.39 -1.82 11.24
N THR A 46 7.41 -3.14 11.20
CA THR A 46 6.24 -3.97 11.49
C THR A 46 6.56 -5.08 12.50
N LYS A 47 5.53 -5.55 13.20
CA LYS A 47 5.62 -6.71 14.13
C LYS A 47 5.36 -8.05 13.45
N THR A 48 4.68 -8.05 12.31
CA THR A 48 4.10 -9.25 11.71
C THR A 48 4.96 -9.85 10.59
N SER A 49 5.93 -9.09 10.09
CA SER A 49 6.84 -9.53 9.03
C SER A 49 8.22 -8.87 9.20
N ASN A 50 9.14 -9.16 8.31
CA ASN A 50 10.43 -8.48 8.30
C ASN A 50 10.36 -7.16 7.53
N ALA A 51 11.38 -6.31 7.70
CA ALA A 51 11.44 -5.01 7.05
C ALA A 51 11.41 -5.11 5.52
N HIS A 52 12.12 -6.07 4.94
CA HIS A 52 12.14 -6.27 3.49
C HIS A 52 10.73 -6.55 2.94
N ALA A 53 9.99 -7.48 3.56
CA ALA A 53 8.63 -7.82 3.14
C ALA A 53 7.67 -6.63 3.29
N PHE A 54 7.79 -5.86 4.37
CA PHE A 54 7.00 -4.64 4.56
C PHE A 54 7.26 -3.63 3.45
N TRP A 55 8.52 -3.31 3.19
CA TRP A 55 8.89 -2.32 2.17
C TRP A 55 8.59 -2.81 0.75
N GLN A 56 8.79 -4.11 0.47
CA GLN A 56 8.39 -4.69 -0.80
C GLN A 56 6.89 -4.54 -1.02
N SER A 57 6.08 -4.77 0.01
CA SER A 57 4.63 -4.58 -0.04
C SER A 57 4.24 -3.13 -0.35
N MET A 58 4.87 -2.17 0.33
CA MET A 58 4.66 -0.74 0.09
C MET A 58 5.04 -0.35 -1.34
N TYR A 59 6.19 -0.80 -1.82
CA TYR A 59 6.66 -0.48 -3.18
C TYR A 59 5.85 -1.17 -4.26
N ALA A 60 5.44 -2.42 -4.07
CA ALA A 60 4.56 -3.11 -5.00
C ALA A 60 3.23 -2.36 -5.15
N GLN A 61 2.65 -1.93 -4.03
CA GLN A 61 1.43 -1.13 -4.04
C GLN A 61 1.63 0.20 -4.75
N LEU A 62 2.77 0.86 -4.52
CA LEU A 62 3.12 2.12 -5.17
C LEU A 62 3.23 1.97 -6.70
N LEU A 63 3.83 0.87 -7.17
CA LEU A 63 3.95 0.56 -8.60
C LEU A 63 2.61 0.20 -9.24
N LEU A 64 1.76 -0.54 -8.53
CA LEU A 64 0.46 -1.00 -9.05
C LEU A 64 -0.60 0.10 -9.01
N GLY A 65 -0.68 0.84 -7.91
CA GLY A 65 -1.75 1.80 -7.66
C GLY A 65 -1.32 3.26 -7.72
N GLY A 66 -0.03 3.54 -7.76
CA GLY A 66 0.52 4.91 -7.72
C GLY A 66 0.55 5.52 -6.34
N GLU A 67 0.06 4.84 -5.34
CA GLU A 67 0.06 5.25 -3.93
C GLU A 67 0.10 4.06 -2.99
N CYS A 68 0.63 4.25 -1.79
CA CYS A 68 0.63 3.26 -0.74
C CYS A 68 0.42 3.90 0.63
N PHE A 69 -0.09 3.10 1.56
CA PHE A 69 -0.49 3.55 2.88
C PHE A 69 0.08 2.66 3.97
N ALA A 70 0.47 3.27 5.08
CA ALA A 70 0.71 2.57 6.32
C ALA A 70 0.20 3.41 7.50
N TYR A 71 -0.47 2.75 8.44
CA TYR A 71 -0.92 3.38 9.67
C TYR A 71 0.21 3.37 10.71
N ARG A 72 0.40 4.50 11.39
CA ARG A 72 1.41 4.66 12.43
C ARG A 72 0.79 4.38 13.80
N TRP A 73 1.08 3.21 14.35
CA TRP A 73 0.75 2.92 15.74
C TRP A 73 1.76 3.59 16.65
N ARG A 74 1.28 4.51 17.48
CA ARG A 74 2.10 5.34 18.37
C ARG A 74 1.68 5.15 19.83
N ASN A 75 2.61 5.37 20.74
CA ASN A 75 2.29 5.43 22.17
C ASN A 75 1.73 6.81 22.57
N ASP A 76 1.36 6.96 23.82
CA ASP A 76 0.79 8.20 24.37
C ASP A 76 1.74 9.40 24.25
N ASN A 77 3.03 9.16 24.14
CA ASN A 77 4.05 10.19 23.92
C ASN A 77 4.26 10.54 22.44
N GLY A 78 3.43 9.98 21.54
CA GLY A 78 3.50 10.21 20.10
C GLY A 78 4.65 9.52 19.39
N LEU A 79 5.29 8.52 20.02
CA LEU A 79 6.41 7.80 19.46
C LEU A 79 5.93 6.56 18.72
N ASP A 80 6.45 6.34 17.49
CA ASP A 80 6.11 5.17 16.70
C ASP A 80 6.50 3.88 17.42
N LEU A 81 5.54 2.98 17.54
CA LEU A 81 5.73 1.61 18.01
C LEU A 81 5.98 0.67 16.86
N TYR A 82 5.14 0.74 15.85
CA TYR A 82 5.23 0.00 14.59
C TYR A 82 4.29 0.62 13.56
N TRP A 83 4.46 0.23 12.30
CA TRP A 83 3.60 0.60 11.18
C TRP A 83 2.85 -0.60 10.66
N GLU A 84 1.64 -0.37 10.21
CA GLU A 84 0.79 -1.38 9.61
C GLU A 84 0.50 -1.01 8.17
N TYR A 85 0.91 -1.88 7.25
CA TYR A 85 0.57 -1.73 5.85
C TYR A 85 -0.95 -1.82 5.67
N LEU A 86 -1.50 -0.88 4.91
CA LEU A 86 -2.92 -0.84 4.58
C LEU A 86 -3.11 -0.93 3.06
N ARG A 87 -4.06 -1.76 2.67
CA ARG A 87 -4.49 -1.79 1.27
C ARG A 87 -5.22 -0.49 0.93
N PRO A 88 -5.09 0.06 -0.29
CA PRO A 88 -5.82 1.25 -0.68
C PRO A 88 -7.33 1.17 -0.53
N SER A 89 -7.90 -0.04 -0.61
CA SER A 89 -9.33 -0.27 -0.37
C SER A 89 -9.77 -0.05 1.08
N GLN A 90 -8.84 -0.10 2.02
CA GLN A 90 -9.09 0.16 3.44
C GLN A 90 -9.00 1.64 3.80
N VAL A 91 -8.46 2.48 2.91
CA VAL A 91 -8.16 3.87 3.20
C VAL A 91 -8.92 4.78 2.24
N GLN A 92 -9.63 5.76 2.81
CA GLN A 92 -10.34 6.76 2.05
C GLN A 92 -9.83 8.15 2.46
N PRO A 93 -9.01 8.81 1.61
CA PRO A 93 -8.50 10.14 1.89
C PRO A 93 -9.53 11.21 1.59
N PHE A 94 -9.62 12.20 2.48
CA PHE A 94 -10.45 13.40 2.33
C PHE A 94 -9.59 14.64 2.53
N LEU A 95 -9.85 15.68 1.76
CA LEU A 95 -9.28 16.98 2.00
C LEU A 95 -10.07 17.68 3.12
N LEU A 96 -9.37 18.29 4.07
CA LEU A 96 -10.00 19.16 5.06
C LEU A 96 -10.68 20.36 4.39
N GLU A 97 -11.79 20.84 4.95
CA GLU A 97 -12.57 21.93 4.37
C GLU A 97 -11.76 23.23 4.20
N ASP A 98 -10.84 23.48 5.11
CA ASP A 98 -9.91 24.61 5.04
C ASP A 98 -8.73 24.42 4.09
N GLY A 99 -8.62 23.23 3.45
CA GLY A 99 -7.54 22.89 2.54
C GLY A 99 -6.17 22.66 3.19
N SER A 100 -6.09 22.65 4.52
CA SER A 100 -4.81 22.57 5.26
C SER A 100 -4.14 21.20 5.20
N GLY A 101 -4.87 20.13 4.86
CA GLY A 101 -4.31 18.80 4.81
C GLY A 101 -5.34 17.71 4.50
N LEU A 102 -4.90 16.48 4.64
CA LEU A 102 -5.72 15.29 4.45
C LEU A 102 -6.10 14.67 5.79
N ILE A 103 -7.30 14.11 5.82
CA ILE A 103 -7.75 13.15 6.83
C ILE A 103 -8.15 11.86 6.12
N TYR A 104 -8.18 10.77 6.86
CA TYR A 104 -8.45 9.45 6.31
C TYR A 104 -9.53 8.73 7.11
N ASN A 105 -10.42 8.06 6.41
CA ASN A 105 -11.21 6.99 7.01
C ASN A 105 -10.50 5.68 6.71
N VAL A 106 -10.32 4.86 7.73
CA VAL A 106 -9.59 3.59 7.65
C VAL A 106 -10.49 2.48 8.13
N ASP A 107 -10.59 1.42 7.34
CA ASP A 107 -11.29 0.19 7.70
C ASP A 107 -10.27 -0.91 7.94
N PHE A 108 -10.03 -1.21 9.22
CA PHE A 108 -9.10 -2.25 9.61
C PHE A 108 -9.75 -3.62 9.48
N ASP A 109 -8.96 -4.62 9.08
CA ASP A 109 -9.43 -6.00 8.96
C ASP A 109 -9.72 -6.65 10.32
N GLU A 110 -9.07 -6.15 11.39
CA GLU A 110 -9.25 -6.67 12.75
C GLU A 110 -10.55 -6.14 13.35
N PRO A 111 -11.52 -7.03 13.66
CA PRO A 111 -12.81 -6.61 14.22
C PRO A 111 -12.72 -5.87 15.55
N GLU A 112 -11.64 -6.10 16.30
CA GLU A 112 -11.39 -5.48 17.61
C GLU A 112 -11.01 -3.99 17.47
N ILE A 113 -10.43 -3.59 16.35
CA ILE A 113 -10.05 -2.21 16.06
C ILE A 113 -11.23 -1.49 15.40
N GLY A 114 -11.86 -2.15 14.43
CA GLY A 114 -12.97 -1.62 13.66
C GLY A 114 -12.57 -0.42 12.76
N PRO A 115 -13.57 0.25 12.17
CA PRO A 115 -13.32 1.41 11.34
C PRO A 115 -12.93 2.63 12.18
N MET A 116 -11.90 3.34 11.75
CA MET A 116 -11.50 4.64 12.30
C MET A 116 -11.84 5.75 11.32
N GLN A 117 -12.50 6.79 11.82
CA GLN A 117 -12.82 7.98 11.03
C GLN A 117 -11.93 9.15 11.42
N ALA A 118 -11.75 10.05 10.47
CA ALA A 118 -11.01 11.30 10.67
C ALA A 118 -9.57 11.09 11.20
N VAL A 119 -8.90 10.04 10.75
CA VAL A 119 -7.50 9.79 11.07
C VAL A 119 -6.66 10.95 10.53
N PRO A 120 -5.91 11.66 11.38
CA PRO A 120 -5.12 12.81 10.94
C PRO A 120 -3.93 12.37 10.08
N GLN A 121 -3.50 13.26 9.19
CA GLN A 121 -2.38 13.01 8.27
C GLN A 121 -1.09 12.59 9.00
N GLY A 122 -0.86 13.09 10.20
CA GLY A 122 0.30 12.71 11.01
C GLY A 122 0.32 11.24 11.46
N ASN A 123 -0.82 10.55 11.45
CA ASN A 123 -0.94 9.13 11.81
C ASN A 123 -0.86 8.21 10.60
N MET A 124 -0.73 8.76 9.41
CA MET A 124 -0.73 8.02 8.16
C MET A 124 0.57 8.27 7.39
N ILE A 125 1.22 7.21 6.95
CA ILE A 125 2.22 7.29 5.90
C ILE A 125 1.49 7.10 4.59
N HIS A 126 1.47 8.14 3.77
CA HIS A 126 0.83 8.14 2.47
C HIS A 126 1.85 8.59 1.42
N ILE A 127 2.34 7.66 0.64
CA ILE A 127 3.31 7.91 -0.43
C ILE A 127 2.57 7.87 -1.77
N ARG A 128 2.80 8.86 -2.60
CA ARG A 128 2.19 9.04 -3.92
C ARG A 128 3.28 9.27 -4.97
N LEU A 129 3.14 8.67 -6.13
CA LEU A 129 4.07 8.91 -7.25
C LEU A 129 3.70 10.20 -7.97
N MET A 130 2.59 10.19 -8.69
CA MET A 130 2.05 11.36 -9.38
C MET A 130 0.59 11.55 -9.01
N SER A 131 0.11 12.77 -9.09
CA SER A 131 -1.27 13.07 -8.76
C SER A 131 -1.88 14.02 -9.79
N ARG A 132 -3.17 13.81 -10.09
CA ARG A 132 -3.97 14.72 -10.93
C ARG A 132 -4.86 15.65 -10.11
N ASN A 133 -5.11 15.33 -8.86
CA ASN A 133 -6.15 15.95 -8.03
C ASN A 133 -5.58 16.75 -6.86
N GLY A 134 -4.55 17.55 -7.11
CA GLY A 134 -3.95 18.40 -6.09
C GLY A 134 -3.19 17.64 -5.00
N GLY A 135 -2.74 16.42 -5.27
CA GLY A 135 -1.97 15.61 -4.34
C GLY A 135 -2.79 14.73 -3.41
N LYS A 136 -4.12 14.61 -3.61
CA LYS A 136 -4.97 13.73 -2.78
C LYS A 136 -4.65 12.26 -2.98
N THR A 137 -4.52 11.82 -4.23
CA THR A 137 -4.31 10.42 -4.60
C THR A 137 -3.22 10.29 -5.64
N GLY A 138 -2.57 9.13 -5.70
CA GLY A 138 -1.57 8.81 -6.71
C GLY A 138 -2.17 8.26 -8.00
N ILE A 139 -1.35 8.23 -9.04
CA ILE A 139 -1.69 7.66 -10.35
C ILE A 139 -0.79 6.46 -10.58
N SER A 140 -1.40 5.32 -10.90
CA SER A 140 -0.66 4.11 -11.23
C SER A 140 0.21 4.29 -12.47
N PRO A 141 1.51 3.93 -12.40
CA PRO A 141 2.37 3.85 -13.58
C PRO A 141 1.85 2.83 -14.62
N LEU A 142 1.13 1.80 -14.18
CA LEU A 142 0.59 0.75 -15.04
C LEU A 142 -0.67 1.21 -15.80
N SER A 143 -1.28 2.34 -15.41
CA SER A 143 -2.47 2.84 -16.10
C SER A 143 -2.23 3.15 -17.57
N ALA A 144 -1.01 3.54 -17.92
CA ALA A 144 -0.62 3.79 -19.32
C ALA A 144 -0.44 2.49 -20.13
N LEU A 145 -0.15 1.38 -19.46
CA LEU A 145 0.10 0.08 -20.07
C LEU A 145 -1.15 -0.79 -20.18
N SER A 146 -2.24 -0.39 -19.51
CA SER A 146 -3.46 -1.21 -19.44
C SER A 146 -4.07 -1.52 -20.81
N ASP A 147 -4.01 -0.57 -21.73
CA ASP A 147 -4.53 -0.74 -23.10
C ASP A 147 -3.60 -1.58 -23.97
N GLU A 148 -2.29 -1.41 -23.81
CA GLU A 148 -1.26 -2.15 -24.54
C GLU A 148 -1.21 -3.62 -24.15
N LEU A 149 -1.46 -3.91 -22.86
CA LEU A 149 -1.47 -5.28 -22.35
C LEU A 149 -2.73 -6.05 -22.72
N GLN A 150 -3.67 -5.44 -23.46
CA GLN A 150 -4.95 -6.03 -23.88
C GLN A 150 -5.73 -6.69 -22.73
N ILE A 151 -5.61 -6.15 -21.53
CA ILE A 151 -6.37 -6.61 -20.36
C ILE A 151 -7.78 -6.06 -20.51
N LYS A 152 -8.51 -6.55 -21.52
CA LYS A 152 -9.92 -6.29 -21.76
C LYS A 152 -10.73 -7.37 -21.07
N ASP A 153 -10.95 -7.22 -19.80
CA ASP A 153 -12.02 -7.99 -19.17
C ASP A 153 -13.21 -7.07 -18.90
N GLN A 154 -14.28 -7.31 -19.65
CA GLN A 154 -15.52 -6.53 -19.54
C GLN A 154 -16.37 -6.96 -18.35
N SER A 155 -16.07 -8.07 -17.70
CA SER A 155 -16.95 -8.71 -16.71
C SER A 155 -16.60 -8.44 -15.25
N ASN A 156 -15.37 -8.03 -14.93
CA ASN A 156 -14.93 -7.80 -13.55
C ASN A 156 -14.17 -6.47 -13.41
N LYS A 157 -14.84 -5.48 -12.90
CA LYS A 157 -14.31 -4.14 -12.64
C LYS A 157 -13.48 -4.09 -11.35
N LEU A 158 -12.36 -4.76 -11.31
CA LEU A 158 -11.42 -4.66 -10.19
C LEU A 158 -10.34 -3.62 -10.49
N THR A 159 -10.03 -2.80 -9.50
CA THR A 159 -9.00 -1.76 -9.60
C THR A 159 -7.60 -2.36 -9.50
N LEU A 160 -6.57 -1.59 -9.88
CA LEU A 160 -5.17 -1.97 -9.64
C LEU A 160 -4.89 -2.20 -8.15
N SER A 161 -5.64 -1.56 -7.24
CA SER A 161 -5.56 -1.84 -5.81
C SER A 161 -6.03 -3.26 -5.44
N ALA A 162 -7.00 -3.82 -6.17
CA ALA A 162 -7.42 -5.21 -5.99
C ALA A 162 -6.33 -6.19 -6.47
N LEU A 163 -5.62 -5.83 -7.55
CA LEU A 163 -4.45 -6.57 -8.01
C LEU A 163 -3.34 -6.56 -6.94
N ALA A 164 -3.02 -5.40 -6.41
CA ALA A 164 -2.06 -5.28 -5.31
C ALA A 164 -2.44 -6.15 -4.12
N ARG A 165 -3.72 -6.17 -3.77
CA ARG A 165 -4.26 -7.01 -2.69
C ARG A 165 -4.02 -8.49 -2.94
N SER A 166 -4.15 -8.93 -4.19
CA SER A 166 -3.93 -10.33 -4.57
C SER A 166 -2.45 -10.72 -4.55
N ILE A 167 -1.57 -9.81 -4.94
CA ILE A 167 -0.12 -10.04 -4.95
C ILE A 167 0.45 -9.96 -3.52
N MET A 168 -0.09 -9.07 -2.70
CA MET A 168 0.44 -8.73 -1.39
C MET A 168 -0.37 -9.33 -0.23
N ALA A 169 -1.39 -10.15 -0.54
CA ALA A 169 -2.06 -10.93 0.49
C ALA A 169 -0.99 -11.73 1.24
N PRO A 170 -0.86 -11.57 2.58
CA PRO A 170 0.06 -12.40 3.32
C PRO A 170 -0.33 -13.85 3.07
N GLY A 171 0.53 -14.58 2.40
CA GLY A 171 0.38 -16.00 2.25
C GLY A 171 0.43 -16.61 3.63
N VAL A 172 -0.72 -16.95 4.20
CA VAL A 172 -0.78 -17.82 5.36
C VAL A 172 -0.44 -19.19 4.82
N LEU A 173 0.84 -19.54 4.88
CA LEU A 173 1.29 -20.92 4.76
C LEU A 173 0.71 -21.67 5.97
N LYS A 174 -0.47 -22.24 5.81
CA LYS A 174 -0.94 -23.31 6.69
C LYS A 174 -0.08 -24.52 6.39
N ILE A 175 0.96 -24.71 7.17
CA ILE A 175 1.66 -26.00 7.25
C ILE A 175 0.69 -26.92 7.99
N GLN A 176 -0.04 -27.74 7.26
CA GLN A 176 -0.71 -28.89 7.86
C GLN A 176 0.38 -29.90 8.20
N HIS A 177 0.68 -30.03 9.47
CA HIS A 177 1.37 -31.18 9.96
C HIS A 177 0.40 -32.37 9.86
N GLY A 178 0.73 -33.32 8.98
CA GLY A 178 0.13 -34.64 8.93
C GLY A 178 0.57 -35.50 10.13
#